data_fa17c8b03620195bb01b567dcf067f4f
#
_entry.id   fa17c8b03620195bb01b567dcf067f4f
#
_cell.length_a   1.000
_cell.length_b   1.000
_cell.length_c   1.000
_cell.angle_alpha   90.00
_cell.angle_beta   90.00
_cell.angle_gamma   90.00
#
_symmetry.space_group_name_H-M   'P 1'
#
loop_
_entity.id
_entity.type
_entity.pdbx_description
1 polymer ?
#
loop_
_entity_poly.entity_id
_entity_poly.type
_entity_poly.pdbx_seq_one_letter_code
_entity_poly.pdbx_strand_id
1 'polypeptide(L)'
;MEEILMKVLIDTNVLISAALNPRGVPYQAYVKAASYPNQGFISKQNVLEMKRIFQKKFPNHLGALEHFLSLAFLTIIVIPIPSEKFYLEKQIRDIKDRPILRAAIHANVDILLTGDKDFLESGIKTPLILTPAEFLKI
;
A
#
# COMPACT_ATOMS: atom_id res chain seq x y z
N MET A 1 -3.38 -18.99 -19.92
CA MET A 1 -2.63 -17.80 -19.48
C MET A 1 -3.44 -17.09 -18.41
N GLU A 2 -2.79 -16.78 -17.30
CA GLU A 2 -3.45 -16.08 -16.20
C GLU A 2 -3.35 -14.58 -16.39
N GLU A 3 -4.47 -13.90 -16.24
CA GLU A 3 -4.52 -12.45 -16.34
C GLU A 3 -4.64 -11.83 -14.96
N ILE A 4 -3.90 -10.74 -14.73
CA ILE A 4 -4.05 -9.94 -13.53
C ILE A 4 -5.27 -9.05 -13.70
N LEU A 5 -6.24 -9.15 -12.79
CA LEU A 5 -7.45 -8.35 -12.83
C LEU A 5 -7.16 -6.90 -12.46
N MET A 6 -6.48 -6.68 -11.32
CA MET A 6 -6.11 -5.35 -10.85
C MET A 6 -4.73 -5.36 -10.22
N LYS A 7 -3.98 -4.27 -10.42
CA LYS A 7 -2.72 -3.99 -9.76
C LYS A 7 -2.99 -3.00 -8.62
N VAL A 8 -2.62 -3.38 -7.40
CA VAL A 8 -2.96 -2.61 -6.19
C VAL A 8 -1.69 -2.29 -5.42
N LEU A 9 -1.37 -1.00 -5.28
CA LEU A 9 -0.30 -0.55 -4.40
C LEU A 9 -0.88 -0.29 -3.02
N ILE A 10 -0.28 -0.88 -1.99
CA ILE A 10 -0.78 -0.81 -0.62
C ILE A 10 0.07 0.16 0.18
N ASP A 11 -0.56 1.18 0.75
CA ASP A 11 0.11 2.19 1.55
C ASP A 11 0.48 1.66 2.94
N THR A 12 1.47 2.28 3.57
CA THR A 12 2.03 1.85 4.86
C THR A 12 0.98 1.71 5.95
N ASN A 13 0.06 2.66 6.07
CA ASN A 13 -0.94 2.62 7.14
C ASN A 13 -1.85 1.39 7.05
N VAL A 14 -2.19 0.96 5.85
CA VAL A 14 -2.98 -0.26 5.65
C VAL A 14 -2.17 -1.49 6.04
N LEU A 15 -0.89 -1.53 5.67
CA LEU A 15 0.00 -2.64 6.01
C LEU A 15 0.21 -2.77 7.52
N ILE A 16 0.41 -1.64 8.21
CA ILE A 16 0.58 -1.63 9.66
C ILE A 16 -0.68 -2.16 10.35
N SER A 17 -1.84 -1.67 9.96
CA SER A 17 -3.11 -2.11 10.52
C SER A 17 -3.35 -3.59 10.25
N ALA A 18 -3.01 -4.07 9.06
CA ALA A 18 -3.15 -5.47 8.69
C ALA A 18 -2.25 -6.37 9.55
N ALA A 19 -0.99 -5.95 9.76
CA ALA A 19 -0.04 -6.72 10.56
C ALA A 19 -0.43 -6.79 12.04
N LEU A 20 -1.03 -5.71 12.57
CA LEU A 20 -1.43 -5.63 13.97
C LEU A 20 -2.77 -6.31 14.26
N ASN A 21 -3.66 -6.39 13.27
CA ASN A 21 -4.99 -6.96 13.48
C ASN A 21 -5.42 -7.84 12.30
N PRO A 22 -5.10 -9.13 12.34
CA PRO A 22 -5.45 -10.06 11.25
C PRO A 22 -6.95 -10.31 11.11
N ARG A 23 -7.79 -9.79 12.01
CA ARG A 23 -9.25 -9.90 11.93
C ARG A 23 -9.92 -8.64 11.39
N GLY A 24 -9.13 -7.60 11.15
CA GLY A 24 -9.67 -6.31 10.74
C GLY A 24 -9.91 -6.16 9.23
N VAL A 25 -10.61 -5.10 8.88
CA VAL A 25 -10.89 -4.75 7.48
C VAL A 25 -9.61 -4.49 6.69
N PRO A 26 -8.59 -3.77 7.22
CA PRO A 26 -7.34 -3.61 6.50
C PRO A 26 -6.66 -4.93 6.12
N TYR A 27 -6.69 -5.92 7.01
CA TYR A 27 -6.12 -7.24 6.70
C TYR A 27 -6.90 -7.93 5.58
N GLN A 28 -8.23 -7.88 5.62
CA GLN A 28 -9.07 -8.46 4.55
C GLN A 28 -8.78 -7.80 3.20
N ALA A 29 -8.63 -6.48 3.18
CA ALA A 29 -8.29 -5.75 1.96
C ALA A 29 -6.89 -6.13 1.45
N TYR A 30 -5.92 -6.25 2.36
CA TYR A 30 -4.58 -6.71 2.04
C TYR A 30 -4.62 -8.11 1.39
N VAL A 31 -5.35 -9.05 1.98
CA VAL A 31 -5.46 -10.41 1.44
C VAL A 31 -6.06 -10.38 0.03
N LYS A 32 -7.10 -9.60 -0.18
CA LYS A 32 -7.73 -9.46 -1.51
C LYS A 32 -6.73 -8.90 -2.53
N ALA A 33 -6.00 -7.85 -2.15
CA ALA A 33 -5.01 -7.22 -3.03
C ALA A 33 -3.85 -8.16 -3.36
N ALA A 34 -3.43 -8.98 -2.39
CA ALA A 34 -2.30 -9.88 -2.52
C ALA A 34 -2.65 -11.20 -3.20
N SER A 35 -3.92 -11.47 -3.43
CA SER A 35 -4.39 -12.77 -3.91
C SER A 35 -4.78 -12.71 -5.38
N TYR A 36 -4.39 -13.75 -6.14
CA TYR A 36 -4.83 -13.90 -7.51
C TYR A 36 -6.37 -13.80 -7.59
N PRO A 37 -6.97 -13.13 -8.56
CA PRO A 37 -6.36 -12.60 -9.79
C PRO A 37 -5.77 -11.18 -9.66
N ASN A 38 -5.73 -10.60 -8.47
CA ASN A 38 -5.10 -9.31 -8.25
C ASN A 38 -3.60 -9.47 -8.03
N GLN A 39 -2.84 -8.41 -8.27
CA GLN A 39 -1.43 -8.35 -7.93
C GLN A 39 -1.19 -7.19 -6.98
N GLY A 40 -0.71 -7.50 -5.78
CA GLY A 40 -0.34 -6.50 -4.79
C GLY A 40 1.08 -5.99 -4.98
N PHE A 41 1.28 -4.72 -4.68
CA PHE A 41 2.58 -4.04 -4.70
C PHE A 41 2.81 -3.29 -3.41
N ILE A 42 4.05 -3.25 -2.96
CA ILE A 42 4.51 -2.43 -1.84
C ILE A 42 5.72 -1.64 -2.33
N SER A 43 5.81 -0.35 -2.00
CA SER A 43 7.03 0.40 -2.29
C SER A 43 8.11 0.04 -1.28
N LYS A 44 9.38 0.08 -1.71
CA LYS A 44 10.52 -0.13 -0.83
C LYS A 44 10.50 0.84 0.34
N GLN A 45 10.11 2.09 0.10
CA GLN A 45 9.98 3.11 1.14
C GLN A 45 8.95 2.71 2.20
N ASN A 46 7.81 2.13 1.80
CA ASN A 46 6.78 1.69 2.73
C ASN A 46 7.27 0.55 3.63
N VAL A 47 8.06 -0.37 3.09
CA VAL A 47 8.65 -1.44 3.89
C VAL A 47 9.55 -0.87 4.98
N LEU A 48 10.43 0.06 4.61
CA LEU A 48 11.36 0.70 5.55
C LEU A 48 10.61 1.51 6.61
N GLU A 49 9.58 2.25 6.19
CA GLU A 49 8.75 3.05 7.09
C GLU A 49 7.99 2.15 8.07
N MET A 50 7.43 1.06 7.60
CA MET A 50 6.72 0.08 8.43
C MET A 50 7.64 -0.48 9.52
N LYS A 51 8.87 -0.87 9.16
CA LYS A 51 9.85 -1.38 10.11
C LYS A 51 10.20 -0.31 11.17
N ARG A 52 10.41 0.93 10.74
CA ARG A 52 10.73 2.03 11.63
C ARG A 52 9.60 2.31 12.62
N ILE A 53 8.35 2.33 12.14
CA ILE A 53 7.18 2.58 12.98
C ILE A 53 7.00 1.48 14.01
N PHE A 54 7.17 0.22 13.62
CA PHE A 54 7.06 -0.90 14.56
C PHE A 54 8.13 -0.84 15.65
N GLN A 55 9.38 -0.53 15.29
CA GLN A 55 10.45 -0.40 16.28
C GLN A 55 10.16 0.72 17.28
N LYS A 56 9.55 1.80 16.83
CA LYS A 56 9.33 2.99 17.65
C LYS A 56 8.03 2.92 18.45
N LYS A 57 6.94 2.44 17.85
CA LYS A 57 5.60 2.48 18.45
C LYS A 57 5.10 1.12 18.91
N PHE A 58 5.55 0.05 18.30
CA PHE A 58 5.05 -1.30 18.57
C PHE A 58 6.19 -2.29 18.81
N PRO A 59 7.14 -1.98 19.74
CA PRO A 59 8.31 -2.84 19.94
C PRO A 59 7.96 -4.25 20.44
N ASN A 60 6.78 -4.40 21.07
CA ASN A 60 6.32 -5.72 21.52
C ASN A 60 5.66 -6.55 20.41
N HIS A 61 5.56 -6.00 19.20
CA HIS A 61 4.91 -6.66 18.07
C HIS A 61 5.87 -6.92 16.91
N LEU A 62 7.19 -6.89 17.17
CA LEU A 62 8.18 -7.13 16.10
C LEU A 62 8.06 -8.52 15.51
N GLY A 63 7.70 -9.53 16.31
CA GLY A 63 7.45 -10.87 15.81
C GLY A 63 6.27 -10.91 14.83
N ALA A 64 5.21 -10.17 15.12
CA ALA A 64 4.06 -10.06 14.23
C ALA A 64 4.46 -9.39 12.90
N LEU A 65 5.30 -8.36 12.95
CA LEU A 65 5.80 -7.70 11.76
C LEU A 65 6.61 -8.66 10.90
N GLU A 66 7.55 -9.39 11.50
CA GLU A 66 8.40 -10.34 10.76
C GLU A 66 7.55 -11.43 10.11
N HIS A 67 6.59 -11.96 10.85
CA HIS A 67 5.67 -12.97 10.32
C HIS A 67 4.87 -12.42 9.14
N PHE A 68 4.30 -11.24 9.30
CA PHE A 68 3.52 -10.59 8.25
C PHE A 68 4.36 -10.39 6.98
N LEU A 69 5.56 -9.82 7.12
CA LEU A 69 6.43 -9.55 5.97
C LEU A 69 6.90 -10.83 5.28
N SER A 70 7.19 -11.88 6.04
CA SER A 70 7.62 -13.16 5.46
C SER A 70 6.56 -13.76 4.55
N LEU A 71 5.28 -13.61 4.91
CA LEU A 71 4.17 -14.06 4.08
C LEU A 71 3.90 -13.10 2.93
N ALA A 72 3.97 -11.80 3.19
CA ALA A 72 3.69 -10.78 2.17
C ALA A 72 4.67 -10.89 0.99
N PHE A 73 5.95 -11.10 1.27
CA PHE A 73 6.97 -11.17 0.22
C PHE A 73 6.86 -12.41 -0.67
N LEU A 74 6.01 -13.36 -0.32
CA LEU A 74 5.74 -14.51 -1.19
C LEU A 74 4.83 -14.16 -2.37
N THR A 75 3.97 -13.15 -2.21
CA THR A 75 2.94 -12.83 -3.20
C THR A 75 2.95 -11.38 -3.67
N ILE A 76 3.55 -10.48 -2.89
CA ILE A 76 3.56 -9.04 -3.19
C ILE A 76 4.88 -8.66 -3.83
N ILE A 77 4.81 -7.81 -4.85
CA ILE A 77 5.98 -7.28 -5.53
C ILE A 77 6.43 -6.00 -4.85
N VAL A 78 7.70 -5.94 -4.47
CA VAL A 78 8.30 -4.72 -3.92
C VAL A 78 8.83 -3.87 -5.07
N ILE A 79 8.38 -2.62 -5.14
CA ILE A 79 8.77 -1.70 -6.22
C ILE A 79 9.59 -0.54 -5.68
N PRO A 80 10.52 -0.01 -6.49
CA PRO A 80 11.31 1.15 -6.10
C PRO A 80 10.52 2.44 -6.27
N ILE A 81 11.01 3.51 -5.65
CA ILE A 81 10.51 4.87 -5.89
C ILE A 81 11.35 5.48 -7.01
N PRO A 82 10.76 5.85 -8.14
CA PRO A 82 11.52 6.51 -9.18
C PRO A 82 11.94 7.92 -8.76
N SER A 83 13.07 8.38 -9.29
CA SER A 83 13.59 9.70 -8.97
C SER A 83 12.86 10.82 -9.73
N GLU A 84 12.33 10.51 -10.91
CA GLU A 84 11.62 11.49 -11.73
C GLU A 84 10.23 11.78 -11.16
N LYS A 85 9.95 13.06 -10.92
CA LYS A 85 8.68 13.50 -10.33
C LYS A 85 7.63 13.71 -11.41
N PHE A 86 6.38 13.42 -11.06
CA PHE A 86 5.23 13.67 -11.92
C PHE A 86 4.50 14.94 -11.47
N TYR A 87 3.93 15.65 -12.41
CA TYR A 87 3.19 16.89 -12.12
C TYR A 87 2.01 16.62 -11.15
N LEU A 88 1.36 15.47 -11.31
CA LEU A 88 0.20 15.08 -10.51
C LEU A 88 0.49 15.02 -9.00
N GLU A 89 1.76 14.81 -8.61
CA GLU A 89 2.16 14.76 -7.20
C GLU A 89 1.84 16.03 -6.43
N LYS A 90 1.72 17.15 -7.12
CA LYS A 90 1.41 18.43 -6.49
C LYS A 90 0.02 18.46 -5.86
N GLN A 91 -0.86 17.55 -6.24
CA GLN A 91 -2.18 17.42 -5.64
C GLN A 91 -2.13 16.75 -4.26
N ILE A 92 -1.00 16.14 -3.89
CA ILE A 92 -0.80 15.57 -2.56
C ILE A 92 -0.22 16.65 -1.67
N ARG A 93 -0.95 16.99 -0.58
CA ARG A 93 -0.59 18.07 0.33
C ARG A 93 0.72 17.79 1.06
N ASP A 94 0.86 16.59 1.63
CA ASP A 94 2.06 16.22 2.37
C ASP A 94 3.15 15.76 1.40
N ILE A 95 4.25 16.50 1.37
CA ILE A 95 5.40 16.19 0.51
C ILE A 95 5.94 14.77 0.77
N LYS A 96 5.84 14.30 2.01
CA LYS A 96 6.33 12.95 2.39
C LYS A 96 5.56 11.83 1.72
N ASP A 97 4.31 12.07 1.33
CA ASP A 97 3.46 11.06 0.71
C ASP A 97 3.60 11.03 -0.81
N ARG A 98 4.18 12.08 -1.40
CA ARG A 98 4.32 12.19 -2.86
C ARG A 98 5.08 11.04 -3.50
N PRO A 99 6.18 10.51 -2.90
CA PRO A 99 6.89 9.38 -3.49
C PRO A 99 6.02 8.13 -3.68
N ILE A 100 5.03 7.91 -2.83
CA ILE A 100 4.14 6.74 -2.97
C ILE A 100 3.26 6.89 -4.22
N LEU A 101 2.71 8.07 -4.45
CA LEU A 101 1.96 8.33 -5.68
C LEU A 101 2.87 8.16 -6.91
N ARG A 102 4.12 8.63 -6.81
CA ARG A 102 5.10 8.49 -7.89
C ARG A 102 5.34 7.03 -8.24
N ALA A 103 5.51 6.18 -7.23
CA ALA A 103 5.67 4.74 -7.42
C ALA A 103 4.42 4.13 -8.06
N ALA A 104 3.24 4.55 -7.63
CA ALA A 104 1.97 4.06 -8.17
C ALA A 104 1.83 4.38 -9.65
N ILE A 105 2.15 5.61 -10.04
CA ILE A 105 2.06 6.05 -11.43
C ILE A 105 3.08 5.31 -12.29
N HIS A 106 4.33 5.23 -11.83
CA HIS A 106 5.41 4.58 -12.56
C HIS A 106 5.13 3.09 -12.78
N ALA A 107 4.60 2.41 -11.78
CA ALA A 107 4.25 0.99 -11.89
C ALA A 107 2.90 0.76 -12.59
N ASN A 108 2.22 1.84 -12.94
CA ASN A 108 0.93 1.79 -13.64
C ASN A 108 -0.10 0.95 -12.88
N VAL A 109 -0.20 1.17 -11.57
CA VAL A 109 -1.19 0.45 -10.76
C VAL A 109 -2.58 1.01 -11.01
N ASP A 110 -3.58 0.16 -10.84
CA ASP A 110 -4.98 0.54 -11.02
C ASP A 110 -5.53 1.21 -9.76
N ILE A 111 -5.08 0.76 -8.59
CA ILE A 111 -5.60 1.19 -7.30
C ILE A 111 -4.45 1.52 -6.35
N LEU A 112 -4.59 2.65 -5.64
CA LEU A 112 -3.79 2.96 -4.47
C LEU A 112 -4.67 2.74 -3.24
N LEU A 113 -4.34 1.74 -2.44
CA LEU A 113 -5.09 1.34 -1.26
C LEU A 113 -4.53 2.07 -0.03
N THR A 114 -5.31 2.97 0.55
CA THR A 114 -4.84 3.84 1.64
C THR A 114 -5.99 4.29 2.53
N GLY A 115 -5.65 4.64 3.78
CA GLY A 115 -6.58 5.32 4.69
C GLY A 115 -6.21 6.79 4.90
N ASP A 116 -5.17 7.28 4.20
CA ASP A 116 -4.65 8.63 4.40
C ASP A 116 -5.51 9.66 3.67
N LYS A 117 -6.01 10.66 4.42
CA LYS A 117 -6.83 11.72 3.89
C LYS A 117 -6.14 12.55 2.81
N ASP A 118 -4.81 12.69 2.90
CA ASP A 118 -4.06 13.46 1.91
C ASP A 118 -4.16 12.84 0.52
N PHE A 119 -4.28 11.52 0.44
CA PHE A 119 -4.57 10.83 -0.82
C PHE A 119 -6.06 10.86 -1.15
N LEU A 120 -6.91 10.53 -0.18
CA LEU A 120 -8.35 10.40 -0.40
C LEU A 120 -9.01 11.71 -0.82
N GLU A 121 -8.51 12.85 -0.34
CA GLU A 121 -9.04 14.18 -0.63
C GLU A 121 -8.28 14.89 -1.75
N SER A 122 -7.35 14.22 -2.40
CA SER A 122 -6.48 14.83 -3.40
C SER A 122 -7.18 15.15 -4.73
N GLY A 123 -8.30 14.51 -5.00
CA GLY A 123 -8.97 14.63 -6.28
C GLY A 123 -8.37 13.80 -7.40
N ILE A 124 -7.32 13.02 -7.11
CA ILE A 124 -6.68 12.17 -8.09
C ILE A 124 -7.60 11.00 -8.42
N LYS A 125 -7.78 10.70 -9.71
CA LYS A 125 -8.65 9.62 -10.18
C LYS A 125 -7.91 8.46 -10.83
N THR A 126 -6.67 8.69 -11.22
CA THR A 126 -5.81 7.67 -11.82
C THR A 126 -4.43 7.74 -11.19
N PRO A 127 -4.02 6.76 -10.36
CA PRO A 127 -4.78 5.56 -9.97
C PRO A 127 -6.04 5.89 -9.17
N LEU A 128 -6.98 4.95 -9.13
CA LEU A 128 -8.15 5.06 -8.26
C LEU A 128 -7.69 4.91 -6.80
N ILE A 129 -8.09 5.83 -5.94
CA ILE A 129 -7.68 5.83 -4.54
C ILE A 129 -8.84 5.35 -3.68
N LEU A 130 -8.64 4.23 -2.98
CA LEU A 130 -9.68 3.59 -2.20
C LEU A 130 -9.22 3.29 -0.78
N THR A 131 -10.16 3.39 0.17
CA THR A 131 -9.98 2.86 1.51
C THR A 131 -10.09 1.33 1.49
N PRO A 132 -9.59 0.64 2.53
CA PRO A 132 -9.80 -0.80 2.66
C PRO A 132 -11.26 -1.20 2.55
N ALA A 133 -12.17 -0.48 3.22
CA ALA A 133 -13.60 -0.79 3.17
C ALA A 133 -14.18 -0.63 1.77
N GLU A 134 -13.80 0.43 1.06
CA GLU A 134 -14.24 0.65 -0.32
C GLU A 134 -13.73 -0.44 -1.26
N PHE A 135 -12.47 -0.81 -1.09
CA PHE A 135 -11.85 -1.84 -1.93
C PHE A 135 -12.55 -3.19 -1.77
N LEU A 136 -13.00 -3.53 -0.57
CA LEU A 136 -13.70 -4.79 -0.32
C LEU A 136 -15.06 -4.85 -1.02
N LYS A 137 -15.62 -3.71 -1.39
CA LYS A 137 -16.95 -3.63 -2.04
C LYS A 137 -16.91 -3.75 -3.56
N ILE A 138 -15.76 -3.78 -4.16
CA ILE A 138 -15.65 -3.86 -5.62
C ILE A 138 -15.30 -5.25 -6.14
#